data_040580b39d824946739256fc89ccf55b
#
_entry.id   040580b39d824946739256fc89ccf55b
#
_cell.length_a   1.000
_cell.length_b   1.000
_cell.length_c   1.000
_cell.angle_alpha   90.00
_cell.angle_beta   90.00
_cell.angle_gamma   90.00
#
_symmetry.space_group_name_H-M   'P 1'
#
loop_
_entity.id
_entity.type
_entity.pdbx_description
1 polymer ?
#
loop_
_entity_poly.entity_id
_entity_poly.type
_entity_poly.pdbx_seq_one_letter_code
_entity_poly.pdbx_strand_id
1 'polypeptide(L)'
;MTDPVFALEPDIPRNVRIARWLLFRLLSGIRGGSLTLREGAQTFHFGETSSALHADVQILTPGVYWRVLTGGSLAAAEAWMDGEWETAHLTPLLELLALNGEVLGRLENGFRLLGRPLERIRHWTRRNSRMQARENIAAHYDLGNTFYAHFLDKDLLYSSALFTGDEQDLTAAQRAKMARLCDQLALSPGDHLLEIGTGWGAMAEYAARHYGCRVTTTTLSQEQYSWATERIARAGLQDRVEVLLCDYRDLTGQYDKLVSIEMIEAVGQRYLPTFFRTCQARLRPGGRMAIQAITIQDQRYRDYSKSVDFIQRYIFPGGFLPSITAMNELMTRHTDFVVRNLFDMGPDYARTLAHWRQRFVHAWQEIEKLGFDERFRRMWLYYFGYCEAGFNARTISVVQLTAERV
;
A
#
# COMPACT_ATOMS: atom_id res chain seq x y z
N MET A 1 -22.46 28.63 -32.08
CA MET A 1 -21.12 28.11 -31.78
C MET A 1 -21.30 26.65 -31.38
N THR A 2 -20.97 25.73 -32.27
CA THR A 2 -20.99 24.30 -31.97
C THR A 2 -19.87 24.01 -30.96
N ASP A 3 -20.24 23.44 -29.83
CA ASP A 3 -19.29 23.11 -28.76
C ASP A 3 -18.23 22.15 -29.34
N PRO A 4 -16.91 22.50 -29.31
CA PRO A 4 -15.85 21.70 -29.95
C PRO A 4 -15.75 20.26 -29.40
N VAL A 5 -16.44 19.98 -28.30
CA VAL A 5 -16.54 18.65 -27.67
C VAL A 5 -17.29 17.64 -28.56
N PHE A 6 -18.11 18.05 -29.49
CA PHE A 6 -18.89 17.17 -30.39
C PHE A 6 -18.24 16.87 -31.75
N ALA A 7 -17.08 17.47 -32.04
CA ALA A 7 -16.33 17.24 -33.29
C ALA A 7 -15.48 15.96 -33.23
N LEU A 8 -16.10 14.83 -32.91
CA LEU A 8 -15.49 13.50 -33.07
C LEU A 8 -15.85 12.94 -34.44
N GLU A 9 -14.93 12.14 -34.98
CA GLU A 9 -15.16 11.39 -36.22
C GLU A 9 -16.51 10.64 -36.18
N PRO A 10 -17.24 10.58 -37.30
CA PRO A 10 -18.58 10.01 -37.35
C PRO A 10 -18.69 8.57 -36.90
N ASP A 11 -17.60 7.82 -36.85
CA ASP A 11 -17.55 6.40 -36.51
C ASP A 11 -17.53 6.08 -35.00
N ILE A 12 -17.48 7.07 -34.12
CA ILE A 12 -17.44 6.82 -32.67
C ILE A 12 -18.86 6.61 -32.12
N PRO A 13 -19.12 5.50 -31.37
CA PRO A 13 -20.44 5.19 -30.83
C PRO A 13 -21.00 6.32 -29.95
N ARG A 14 -22.33 6.54 -30.02
CA ARG A 14 -23.01 7.62 -29.31
C ARG A 14 -22.74 7.62 -27.77
N ASN A 15 -22.73 6.44 -27.17
CA ASN A 15 -22.44 6.29 -25.75
C ASN A 15 -21.02 6.76 -25.38
N VAL A 16 -20.03 6.50 -26.23
CA VAL A 16 -18.64 6.94 -26.04
C VAL A 16 -18.54 8.46 -26.13
N ARG A 17 -19.26 9.09 -27.09
CA ARG A 17 -19.30 10.56 -27.20
C ARG A 17 -19.93 11.21 -25.95
N ILE A 18 -21.01 10.65 -25.44
CA ILE A 18 -21.64 11.12 -24.19
C ILE A 18 -20.67 10.96 -23.01
N ALA A 19 -20.02 9.80 -22.89
CA ALA A 19 -19.06 9.55 -21.84
C ALA A 19 -17.88 10.54 -21.87
N ARG A 20 -17.31 10.80 -23.05
CA ARG A 20 -16.26 11.78 -23.27
C ARG A 20 -16.69 13.17 -22.80
N TRP A 21 -17.88 13.63 -23.22
CA TRP A 21 -18.41 14.93 -22.80
C TRP A 21 -18.56 15.04 -21.28
N LEU A 22 -19.12 14.01 -20.64
CA LEU A 22 -19.29 13.97 -19.18
C LEU A 22 -17.94 14.01 -18.46
N LEU A 23 -16.95 13.23 -18.93
CA LEU A 23 -15.61 13.21 -18.34
C LEU A 23 -14.91 14.56 -18.52
N PHE A 24 -14.99 15.19 -19.69
CA PHE A 24 -14.42 16.51 -19.92
C PHE A 24 -15.04 17.57 -19.00
N ARG A 25 -16.36 17.51 -18.78
CA ARG A 25 -17.04 18.39 -17.82
C ARG A 25 -16.57 18.18 -16.39
N LEU A 26 -16.26 16.96 -16.00
CA LEU A 26 -15.68 16.64 -14.69
C LEU A 26 -14.22 17.13 -14.61
N LEU A 27 -13.40 16.87 -15.63
CA LEU A 27 -12.01 17.30 -15.69
C LEU A 27 -11.87 18.84 -15.69
N SER A 28 -12.86 19.58 -16.20
CA SER A 28 -12.86 21.04 -16.10
C SER A 28 -12.95 21.58 -14.66
N GLY A 29 -13.27 20.73 -13.69
CA GLY A 29 -13.26 21.04 -12.26
C GLY A 29 -11.91 20.81 -11.57
N ILE A 30 -10.87 20.38 -12.28
CA ILE A 30 -9.52 20.15 -11.72
C ILE A 30 -8.95 21.46 -11.18
N ARG A 31 -8.36 21.39 -9.98
CA ARG A 31 -7.68 22.50 -9.28
C ARG A 31 -6.31 22.04 -8.75
N GLY A 32 -5.44 23.01 -8.47
CA GLY A 32 -4.12 22.75 -7.89
C GLY A 32 -3.15 22.02 -8.82
N GLY A 33 -3.44 22.00 -10.13
CA GLY A 33 -2.60 21.41 -11.16
C GLY A 33 -3.22 21.54 -12.55
N SER A 34 -2.52 21.05 -13.57
CA SER A 34 -3.00 21.01 -14.94
C SER A 34 -2.92 19.61 -15.55
N LEU A 35 -3.89 19.29 -16.39
CA LEU A 35 -3.95 18.07 -17.18
C LEU A 35 -3.98 18.40 -18.66
N THR A 36 -3.04 17.83 -19.42
CA THR A 36 -3.03 17.85 -20.88
C THR A 36 -3.52 16.49 -21.39
N LEU A 37 -4.67 16.47 -22.05
CA LEU A 37 -5.23 15.25 -22.65
C LEU A 37 -5.06 15.31 -24.17
N ARG A 38 -4.45 14.28 -24.75
CA ARG A 38 -4.25 14.12 -26.18
C ARG A 38 -5.10 12.97 -26.71
N GLU A 39 -5.79 13.20 -27.80
CA GLU A 39 -6.62 12.22 -28.51
C GLU A 39 -6.42 12.39 -30.01
N GLY A 40 -5.72 11.45 -30.65
CA GLY A 40 -5.29 11.61 -32.04
C GLY A 40 -4.49 12.91 -32.23
N ALA A 41 -4.96 13.77 -33.14
CA ALA A 41 -4.36 15.07 -33.39
C ALA A 41 -4.87 16.21 -32.47
N GLN A 42 -5.85 15.93 -31.60
CA GLN A 42 -6.46 16.93 -30.72
C GLN A 42 -5.77 16.96 -29.35
N THR A 43 -5.65 18.18 -28.80
CA THR A 43 -5.11 18.39 -27.44
C THR A 43 -6.08 19.25 -26.64
N PHE A 44 -6.34 18.83 -25.42
CA PHE A 44 -7.24 19.50 -24.49
C PHE A 44 -6.50 19.82 -23.19
N HIS A 45 -6.77 20.96 -22.60
CA HIS A 45 -6.15 21.41 -21.35
C HIS A 45 -7.21 21.64 -20.28
N PHE A 46 -6.94 21.15 -19.07
CA PHE A 46 -7.81 21.29 -17.91
C PHE A 46 -6.99 21.78 -16.71
N GLY A 47 -7.62 22.54 -15.81
CA GLY A 47 -6.99 23.04 -14.59
C GLY A 47 -6.13 24.27 -14.81
N GLU A 48 -5.17 24.49 -13.92
CA GLU A 48 -4.38 25.72 -13.80
C GLU A 48 -2.95 25.49 -14.32
N THR A 49 -2.61 26.10 -15.45
CA THR A 49 -1.28 25.95 -16.07
C THR A 49 -0.15 26.61 -15.28
N SER A 50 -0.47 27.52 -14.33
CA SER A 50 0.51 28.15 -13.43
C SER A 50 0.92 27.28 -12.24
N SER A 51 0.25 26.17 -12.01
CA SER A 51 0.60 25.22 -10.93
C SER A 51 1.89 24.46 -11.27
N ALA A 52 2.62 24.04 -10.23
CA ALA A 52 3.81 23.21 -10.40
C ALA A 52 3.48 21.73 -10.78
N LEU A 53 2.26 21.27 -10.48
CA LEU A 53 1.83 19.92 -10.79
C LEU A 53 1.22 19.85 -12.19
N HIS A 54 1.94 19.18 -13.09
CA HIS A 54 1.51 18.97 -14.48
C HIS A 54 1.38 17.48 -14.76
N ALA A 55 0.26 17.09 -15.38
CA ALA A 55 0.00 15.74 -15.83
C ALA A 55 -0.36 15.71 -17.32
N ASP A 56 -0.10 14.59 -17.96
CA ASP A 56 -0.50 14.31 -19.33
C ASP A 56 -1.19 12.97 -19.44
N VAL A 57 -2.09 12.84 -20.41
CA VAL A 57 -2.75 11.58 -20.78
C VAL A 57 -2.89 11.55 -22.29
N GLN A 58 -2.53 10.42 -22.89
CA GLN A 58 -2.79 10.12 -24.29
C GLN A 58 -3.85 9.01 -24.37
N ILE A 59 -4.95 9.30 -25.01
CA ILE A 59 -6.02 8.32 -25.26
C ILE A 59 -5.68 7.58 -26.56
N LEU A 60 -5.51 6.26 -26.46
CA LEU A 60 -5.21 5.37 -27.60
C LEU A 60 -6.47 4.74 -28.15
N THR A 61 -7.45 4.46 -27.28
CA THR A 61 -8.72 3.82 -27.66
C THR A 61 -9.88 4.66 -27.13
N PRO A 62 -10.76 5.23 -27.97
CA PRO A 62 -11.88 6.07 -27.51
C PRO A 62 -12.86 5.35 -26.58
N GLY A 63 -12.94 4.01 -26.63
CA GLY A 63 -13.75 3.18 -25.74
C GLY A 63 -13.44 3.36 -24.26
N VAL A 64 -12.24 3.85 -23.93
CA VAL A 64 -11.80 4.12 -22.54
C VAL A 64 -12.74 5.11 -21.84
N TYR A 65 -13.29 6.09 -22.54
CA TYR A 65 -14.23 7.04 -21.93
C TYR A 65 -15.46 6.37 -21.34
N TRP A 66 -16.05 5.43 -22.09
CA TRP A 66 -17.21 4.68 -21.60
C TRP A 66 -16.83 3.74 -20.45
N ARG A 67 -15.69 3.08 -20.58
CA ARG A 67 -15.15 2.16 -19.55
C ARG A 67 -14.91 2.88 -18.23
N VAL A 68 -14.26 4.05 -18.26
CA VAL A 68 -13.98 4.89 -17.07
C VAL A 68 -15.27 5.45 -16.48
N LEU A 69 -16.19 5.96 -17.30
CA LEU A 69 -17.46 6.51 -16.83
C LEU A 69 -18.30 5.48 -16.07
N THR A 70 -18.31 4.23 -16.53
CA THR A 70 -19.14 3.17 -15.96
C THR A 70 -18.46 2.39 -14.82
N GLY A 71 -17.12 2.24 -14.87
CA GLY A 71 -16.35 1.43 -13.92
C GLY A 71 -15.45 2.24 -12.96
N GLY A 72 -15.40 3.58 -13.12
CA GLY A 72 -14.66 4.47 -12.20
C GLY A 72 -13.15 4.29 -12.24
N SER A 73 -12.49 4.57 -11.12
CA SER A 73 -11.04 4.52 -10.97
C SER A 73 -10.44 3.14 -11.22
N LEU A 74 -11.16 2.07 -10.85
CA LEU A 74 -10.71 0.70 -11.10
C LEU A 74 -10.65 0.40 -12.60
N ALA A 75 -11.69 0.80 -13.36
CA ALA A 75 -11.69 0.62 -14.80
C ALA A 75 -10.65 1.49 -15.53
N ALA A 76 -10.32 2.66 -14.98
CA ALA A 76 -9.21 3.47 -15.47
C ALA A 76 -7.86 2.75 -15.31
N ALA A 77 -7.62 2.12 -14.15
CA ALA A 77 -6.43 1.30 -13.91
C ALA A 77 -6.37 0.08 -14.83
N GLU A 78 -7.49 -0.61 -15.03
CA GLU A 78 -7.59 -1.74 -15.96
C GLU A 78 -7.31 -1.33 -17.40
N ALA A 79 -7.85 -0.18 -17.83
CA ALA A 79 -7.60 0.38 -19.16
C ALA A 79 -6.11 0.75 -19.36
N TRP A 80 -5.44 1.23 -18.30
CA TRP A 80 -3.98 1.40 -18.31
C TRP A 80 -3.25 0.08 -18.50
N MET A 81 -3.59 -0.93 -17.71
CA MET A 81 -2.96 -2.25 -17.83
C MET A 81 -3.16 -2.86 -19.22
N ASP A 82 -4.30 -2.58 -19.85
CA ASP A 82 -4.66 -3.10 -21.18
C ASP A 82 -4.11 -2.20 -22.33
N GLY A 83 -3.43 -1.08 -22.03
CA GLY A 83 -2.82 -0.21 -23.02
C GLY A 83 -3.82 0.67 -23.79
N GLU A 84 -5.00 0.97 -23.23
CA GLU A 84 -6.01 1.82 -23.87
C GLU A 84 -5.70 3.33 -23.74
N TRP A 85 -4.88 3.70 -22.75
CA TRP A 85 -4.34 5.04 -22.56
C TRP A 85 -2.93 4.99 -21.99
N GLU A 86 -2.20 6.07 -22.17
CA GLU A 86 -0.81 6.22 -21.73
C GLU A 86 -0.53 7.59 -21.12
N THR A 87 0.56 7.68 -20.39
CA THR A 87 1.11 8.91 -19.83
C THR A 87 2.62 8.79 -19.68
N ALA A 88 3.34 9.88 -19.88
CA ALA A 88 4.77 9.96 -19.57
C ALA A 88 5.02 10.06 -18.06
N HIS A 89 4.02 10.54 -17.30
CA HIS A 89 4.16 10.91 -15.89
C HIS A 89 3.02 10.34 -15.04
N LEU A 90 3.02 9.01 -14.82
CA LEU A 90 1.92 8.31 -14.14
C LEU A 90 1.71 8.81 -12.71
N THR A 91 2.76 8.96 -11.89
CA THR A 91 2.64 9.44 -10.51
C THR A 91 2.05 10.86 -10.44
N PRO A 92 2.54 11.87 -11.17
CA PRO A 92 1.92 13.20 -11.21
C PRO A 92 0.45 13.19 -11.64
N LEU A 93 0.08 12.33 -12.60
CA LEU A 93 -1.32 12.18 -13.00
C LEU A 93 -2.18 11.67 -11.85
N LEU A 94 -1.76 10.58 -11.20
CA LEU A 94 -2.49 9.97 -10.09
C LEU A 94 -2.54 10.89 -8.86
N GLU A 95 -1.48 11.67 -8.62
CA GLU A 95 -1.44 12.69 -7.57
C GLU A 95 -2.46 13.81 -7.85
N LEU A 96 -2.48 14.35 -9.06
CA LEU A 96 -3.47 15.35 -9.46
C LEU A 96 -4.90 14.85 -9.26
N LEU A 97 -5.16 13.60 -9.63
CA LEU A 97 -6.47 12.96 -9.42
C LEU A 97 -6.78 12.74 -7.93
N ALA A 98 -5.80 12.34 -7.11
CA ALA A 98 -5.96 12.15 -5.67
C ALA A 98 -6.29 13.45 -4.94
N LEU A 99 -5.63 14.58 -5.31
CA LEU A 99 -5.91 15.92 -4.80
C LEU A 99 -7.32 16.41 -5.19
N ASN A 100 -7.84 15.94 -6.33
CA ASN A 100 -9.18 16.28 -6.82
C ASN A 100 -10.21 15.16 -6.50
N GLY A 101 -10.07 14.50 -5.37
CA GLY A 101 -10.92 13.37 -4.96
C GLY A 101 -12.42 13.64 -4.93
N GLU A 102 -12.85 14.90 -4.74
CA GLU A 102 -14.28 15.30 -4.85
C GLU A 102 -14.77 15.22 -6.30
N VAL A 103 -13.94 15.60 -7.28
CA VAL A 103 -14.26 15.47 -8.71
C VAL A 103 -14.42 14.00 -9.08
N LEU A 104 -13.50 13.14 -8.59
CA LEU A 104 -13.53 11.70 -8.80
C LEU A 104 -14.65 11.00 -8.02
N GLY A 105 -14.97 11.45 -6.82
CA GLY A 105 -16.07 10.92 -6.04
C GLY A 105 -17.43 11.09 -6.72
N ARG A 106 -17.60 12.12 -7.54
CA ARG A 106 -18.77 12.28 -8.41
C ARG A 106 -18.82 11.24 -9.53
N LEU A 107 -17.68 10.87 -10.11
CA LEU A 107 -17.55 9.75 -11.04
C LEU A 107 -17.90 8.42 -10.36
N GLU A 108 -17.34 8.19 -9.19
CA GLU A 108 -17.55 6.94 -8.45
C GLU A 108 -18.99 6.78 -7.92
N ASN A 109 -19.65 7.85 -7.57
CA ASN A 109 -21.02 7.81 -7.00
C ASN A 109 -22.13 7.94 -8.06
N GLY A 110 -21.87 8.60 -9.20
CA GLY A 110 -22.89 8.93 -10.17
C GLY A 110 -23.34 7.77 -11.08
N PHE A 111 -22.41 6.90 -11.50
CA PHE A 111 -22.68 5.87 -12.51
C PHE A 111 -22.44 4.42 -12.05
N ARG A 112 -21.93 4.23 -10.86
CA ARG A 112 -21.58 2.94 -10.24
C ARG A 112 -22.76 2.08 -9.77
N LEU A 113 -23.98 2.52 -10.03
CA LEU A 113 -25.22 1.83 -9.58
C LEU A 113 -25.42 0.44 -10.20
N LEU A 114 -24.79 0.15 -11.35
CA LEU A 114 -24.99 -1.10 -12.10
C LEU A 114 -24.00 -2.24 -11.77
N GLY A 115 -22.79 -1.93 -11.24
CA GLY A 115 -21.73 -2.94 -10.98
C GLY A 115 -21.52 -3.34 -9.52
N ARG A 116 -22.05 -2.58 -8.56
CA ARG A 116 -21.82 -2.71 -7.10
C ARG A 116 -22.12 -4.06 -6.45
N PRO A 117 -23.13 -4.86 -6.82
CA PRO A 117 -23.42 -6.08 -6.09
C PRO A 117 -22.37 -7.18 -6.28
N LEU A 118 -21.86 -7.35 -7.50
CA LEU A 118 -20.91 -8.43 -7.83
C LEU A 118 -19.53 -8.23 -7.16
N GLU A 119 -19.03 -6.99 -7.14
CA GLU A 119 -17.74 -6.65 -6.50
C GLU A 119 -17.78 -6.82 -4.98
N ARG A 120 -18.91 -6.43 -4.35
CA ARG A 120 -19.13 -6.65 -2.91
C ARG A 120 -19.19 -8.12 -2.54
N ILE A 121 -19.84 -8.95 -3.35
CA ILE A 121 -19.92 -10.41 -3.13
C ILE A 121 -18.52 -11.01 -3.24
N ARG A 122 -17.74 -10.63 -4.25
CA ARG A 122 -16.38 -11.13 -4.47
C ARG A 122 -15.39 -10.69 -3.36
N HIS A 123 -15.53 -9.47 -2.84
CA HIS A 123 -14.76 -9.01 -1.68
C HIS A 123 -15.19 -9.72 -0.39
N TRP A 124 -16.48 -10.02 -0.27
CA TRP A 124 -17.02 -10.76 0.88
C TRP A 124 -16.49 -12.19 0.95
N THR A 125 -16.24 -12.85 -0.17
CA THR A 125 -15.66 -14.21 -0.23
C THR A 125 -14.15 -14.25 0.08
N ARG A 126 -13.42 -13.12 -0.04
CA ARG A 126 -11.98 -13.02 0.24
C ARG A 126 -11.64 -12.47 1.63
N ARG A 127 -12.54 -12.65 2.60
CA ARG A 127 -12.29 -12.22 3.99
C ARG A 127 -11.13 -12.99 4.61
N ASN A 128 -10.27 -12.30 5.36
CA ASN A 128 -9.10 -12.87 6.02
C ASN A 128 -9.45 -13.80 7.20
N SER A 129 -10.26 -14.84 6.94
CA SER A 129 -10.36 -16.01 7.81
C SER A 129 -8.97 -16.67 7.91
N ARG A 130 -8.74 -17.55 8.89
CA ARG A 130 -7.44 -18.23 9.04
C ARG A 130 -6.97 -18.95 7.77
N MET A 131 -7.88 -19.57 7.05
CA MET A 131 -7.59 -20.27 5.79
C MET A 131 -7.33 -19.27 4.65
N GLN A 132 -8.19 -18.27 4.49
CA GLN A 132 -8.07 -17.29 3.43
C GLN A 132 -6.88 -16.34 3.62
N ALA A 133 -6.46 -16.04 4.87
CA ALA A 133 -5.27 -15.24 5.14
C ALA A 133 -4.00 -15.93 4.60
N ARG A 134 -3.87 -17.26 4.73
CA ARG A 134 -2.76 -18.03 4.13
C ARG A 134 -2.77 -17.93 2.61
N GLU A 135 -3.94 -18.13 1.98
CA GLU A 135 -4.09 -18.06 0.51
C GLU A 135 -3.80 -16.63 -0.02
N ASN A 136 -4.29 -15.60 0.66
CA ASN A 136 -4.06 -14.21 0.26
C ASN A 136 -2.57 -13.82 0.38
N ILE A 137 -1.89 -14.26 1.45
CA ILE A 137 -0.47 -14.03 1.66
C ILE A 137 0.35 -14.85 0.64
N ALA A 138 0.02 -16.12 0.43
CA ALA A 138 0.67 -16.95 -0.57
C ALA A 138 0.55 -16.32 -1.96
N ALA A 139 -0.64 -15.94 -2.40
CA ALA A 139 -0.87 -15.35 -3.71
C ALA A 139 -0.04 -14.06 -3.98
N HIS A 140 0.30 -13.29 -2.94
CA HIS A 140 1.13 -12.10 -3.10
C HIS A 140 2.63 -12.45 -3.07
N TYR A 141 3.08 -13.32 -2.17
CA TYR A 141 4.50 -13.66 -2.01
C TYR A 141 4.98 -14.82 -2.92
N ASP A 142 4.06 -15.55 -3.56
CA ASP A 142 4.37 -16.61 -4.54
C ASP A 142 4.96 -16.06 -5.87
N LEU A 143 5.11 -14.73 -6.01
CA LEU A 143 5.91 -14.12 -7.08
C LEU A 143 7.41 -14.48 -7.00
N GLY A 144 7.82 -15.04 -5.86
CA GLY A 144 9.19 -15.52 -5.61
C GLY A 144 10.14 -14.46 -5.07
N ASN A 145 11.06 -14.90 -4.22
CA ASN A 145 12.04 -14.01 -3.57
C ASN A 145 12.93 -13.27 -4.59
N THR A 146 13.23 -13.90 -5.73
CA THR A 146 14.02 -13.31 -6.81
C THR A 146 13.35 -12.08 -7.39
N PHE A 147 12.02 -12.11 -7.57
CA PHE A 147 11.28 -10.96 -8.05
C PHE A 147 11.43 -9.75 -7.11
N TYR A 148 11.22 -9.94 -5.81
CA TYR A 148 11.34 -8.87 -4.81
C TYR A 148 12.77 -8.33 -4.70
N ALA A 149 13.79 -9.17 -4.85
CA ALA A 149 15.19 -8.77 -4.80
C ALA A 149 15.60 -7.78 -5.91
N HIS A 150 14.85 -7.72 -7.02
CA HIS A 150 15.13 -6.78 -8.10
C HIS A 150 14.82 -5.33 -7.75
N PHE A 151 13.91 -5.06 -6.81
CA PHE A 151 13.53 -3.68 -6.52
C PHE A 151 13.58 -3.28 -5.03
N LEU A 152 13.51 -4.23 -4.10
CA LEU A 152 13.70 -3.95 -2.68
C LEU A 152 15.16 -3.57 -2.35
N ASP A 153 15.42 -3.21 -1.12
CA ASP A 153 16.77 -2.99 -0.60
C ASP A 153 17.50 -4.33 -0.34
N LYS A 154 18.77 -4.26 0.05
CA LYS A 154 19.61 -5.45 0.32
C LYS A 154 19.07 -6.34 1.44
N ASP A 155 18.33 -5.75 2.38
CA ASP A 155 17.77 -6.45 3.52
C ASP A 155 16.36 -7.00 3.24
N LEU A 156 15.84 -6.79 2.01
CA LEU A 156 14.51 -7.21 1.53
C LEU A 156 13.36 -6.69 2.42
N LEU A 157 13.40 -5.41 2.77
CA LEU A 157 12.33 -4.79 3.55
C LEU A 157 11.22 -4.26 2.64
N TYR A 158 10.06 -4.92 2.68
CA TYR A 158 8.88 -4.56 1.90
C TYR A 158 7.91 -3.71 2.76
N SER A 159 8.40 -2.55 3.18
CA SER A 159 7.69 -1.55 3.98
C SER A 159 8.39 -0.20 3.86
N SER A 160 7.73 0.89 4.28
CA SER A 160 8.33 2.23 4.22
C SER A 160 9.68 2.29 4.93
N ALA A 161 10.66 2.91 4.30
CA ALA A 161 11.89 3.35 4.94
C ALA A 161 11.67 4.66 5.72
N LEU A 162 12.64 5.09 6.50
CA LEU A 162 12.72 6.41 7.16
C LEU A 162 13.97 7.12 6.68
N PHE A 163 13.82 8.19 5.92
CA PHE A 163 14.94 8.97 5.40
C PHE A 163 15.31 10.10 6.36
N THR A 164 16.56 10.11 6.81
CA THR A 164 17.10 11.15 7.71
C THR A 164 17.85 12.24 6.98
N GLY A 165 18.00 12.12 5.65
CA GLY A 165 18.65 13.09 4.75
C GLY A 165 18.28 12.87 3.30
N ASP A 166 18.53 13.86 2.46
CA ASP A 166 18.09 13.86 1.06
C ASP A 166 18.84 12.84 0.19
N GLU A 167 20.11 12.57 0.46
CA GLU A 167 20.98 11.67 -0.32
C GLU A 167 21.11 10.26 0.28
N GLN A 168 20.30 9.94 1.31
CA GLN A 168 20.39 8.64 1.98
C GLN A 168 19.93 7.50 1.04
N ASP A 169 20.73 6.44 0.90
CA ASP A 169 20.32 5.26 0.15
C ASP A 169 19.20 4.49 0.86
N LEU A 170 18.43 3.70 0.08
CA LEU A 170 17.28 2.97 0.59
C LEU A 170 17.63 2.00 1.73
N THR A 171 18.78 1.32 1.67
CA THR A 171 19.19 0.37 2.72
C THR A 171 19.50 1.09 4.04
N ALA A 172 20.20 2.23 3.97
CA ALA A 172 20.46 3.06 5.13
C ALA A 172 19.14 3.63 5.73
N ALA A 173 18.21 4.07 4.88
CA ALA A 173 16.91 4.54 5.32
C ALA A 173 16.05 3.42 5.95
N GLN A 174 16.12 2.20 5.44
CA GLN A 174 15.48 1.03 6.04
C GLN A 174 16.06 0.70 7.43
N ARG A 175 17.37 0.81 7.59
CA ARG A 175 18.03 0.62 8.89
C ARG A 175 17.67 1.71 9.89
N ALA A 176 17.57 2.97 9.45
CA ALA A 176 17.09 4.07 10.28
C ALA A 176 15.67 3.84 10.81
N LYS A 177 14.78 3.30 9.96
CA LYS A 177 13.43 2.87 10.36
C LYS A 177 13.48 1.81 11.47
N MET A 178 14.28 0.76 11.31
CA MET A 178 14.39 -0.31 12.29
C MET A 178 15.00 0.20 13.62
N ALA A 179 16.06 1.03 13.54
CA ALA A 179 16.66 1.66 14.71
C ALA A 179 15.63 2.45 15.50
N ARG A 180 14.87 3.33 14.84
CA ARG A 180 13.83 4.12 15.49
C ARG A 180 12.79 3.24 16.20
N LEU A 181 12.32 2.15 15.59
CA LEU A 181 11.36 1.24 16.22
C LEU A 181 11.95 0.59 17.49
N CYS A 182 13.19 0.12 17.43
CA CYS A 182 13.88 -0.44 18.58
C CYS A 182 14.06 0.60 19.71
N ASP A 183 14.42 1.84 19.37
CA ASP A 183 14.58 2.94 20.33
C ASP A 183 13.25 3.31 20.98
N GLN A 184 12.16 3.38 20.22
CA GLN A 184 10.80 3.63 20.75
C GLN A 184 10.32 2.52 21.68
N LEU A 185 10.72 1.29 21.44
CA LEU A 185 10.48 0.16 22.34
C LEU A 185 11.37 0.22 23.59
N ALA A 186 12.42 1.05 23.62
CA ALA A 186 13.49 1.04 24.60
C ALA A 186 14.05 -0.38 24.77
N LEU A 187 14.42 -0.99 23.63
CA LEU A 187 14.86 -2.38 23.57
C LEU A 187 16.22 -2.56 24.25
N SER A 188 16.35 -3.61 25.05
CA SER A 188 17.56 -3.93 25.82
C SER A 188 17.95 -5.40 25.70
N PRO A 189 19.19 -5.79 26.05
CA PRO A 189 19.65 -7.19 25.97
C PRO A 189 18.85 -8.19 26.80
N GLY A 190 18.18 -7.73 27.86
CA GLY A 190 17.35 -8.58 28.74
C GLY A 190 15.96 -8.86 28.19
N ASP A 191 15.52 -8.10 27.15
CA ASP A 191 14.17 -8.18 26.62
C ASP A 191 13.96 -9.43 25.73
N HIS A 192 12.73 -9.89 25.72
CA HIS A 192 12.21 -10.82 24.71
C HIS A 192 11.23 -10.07 23.81
N LEU A 193 11.64 -9.79 22.58
CA LEU A 193 10.83 -9.12 21.56
C LEU A 193 9.96 -10.15 20.83
N LEU A 194 8.68 -9.85 20.67
CA LEU A 194 7.80 -10.50 19.70
C LEU A 194 7.70 -9.65 18.45
N GLU A 195 8.02 -10.22 17.30
CA GLU A 195 7.74 -9.62 15.99
C GLU A 195 6.55 -10.34 15.33
N ILE A 196 5.51 -9.58 14.96
CA ILE A 196 4.38 -10.12 14.19
C ILE A 196 4.51 -9.66 12.74
N GLY A 197 4.89 -10.58 11.86
CA GLY A 197 5.20 -10.32 10.46
C GLY A 197 6.70 -10.32 10.17
N THR A 198 7.28 -11.52 10.10
CA THR A 198 8.74 -11.73 9.91
C THR A 198 9.30 -11.09 8.64
N GLY A 199 8.51 -11.03 7.56
CA GLY A 199 9.06 -10.75 6.24
C GLY A 199 10.22 -11.69 5.92
N TRP A 200 11.33 -11.17 5.43
CA TRP A 200 12.56 -11.95 5.18
C TRP A 200 13.54 -11.95 6.36
N GLY A 201 13.07 -11.59 7.58
CA GLY A 201 13.84 -11.71 8.83
C GLY A 201 14.74 -10.54 9.17
N ALA A 202 14.65 -9.42 8.44
CA ALA A 202 15.57 -8.29 8.62
C ALA A 202 15.43 -7.60 9.98
N MET A 203 14.21 -7.36 10.46
CA MET A 203 13.97 -6.71 11.74
C MET A 203 14.38 -7.61 12.90
N ALA A 204 14.09 -8.91 12.85
CA ALA A 204 14.53 -9.87 13.87
C ALA A 204 16.06 -9.95 13.96
N GLU A 205 16.76 -10.04 12.81
CA GLU A 205 18.22 -10.00 12.77
C GLU A 205 18.75 -8.69 13.34
N TYR A 206 18.19 -7.55 12.91
CA TYR A 206 18.61 -6.23 13.35
C TYR A 206 18.50 -6.07 14.88
N ALA A 207 17.36 -6.39 15.45
CA ALA A 207 17.11 -6.30 16.88
C ALA A 207 18.04 -7.21 17.69
N ALA A 208 18.18 -8.46 17.31
CA ALA A 208 19.06 -9.40 18.02
C ALA A 208 20.53 -8.99 17.93
N ARG A 209 21.00 -8.49 16.77
CA ARG A 209 22.39 -8.11 16.55
C ARG A 209 22.77 -6.81 17.25
N HIS A 210 21.93 -5.79 17.16
CA HIS A 210 22.28 -4.43 17.61
C HIS A 210 21.85 -4.14 19.06
N TYR A 211 20.78 -4.79 19.53
CA TYR A 211 20.26 -4.60 20.89
C TYR A 211 20.49 -5.83 21.79
N GLY A 212 20.96 -6.95 21.23
CA GLY A 212 21.32 -8.14 22.01
C GLY A 212 20.13 -8.87 22.63
N CYS A 213 18.89 -8.49 22.29
CA CYS A 213 17.67 -9.09 22.83
C CYS A 213 17.37 -10.47 22.19
N ARG A 214 16.48 -11.24 22.86
CA ARG A 214 15.86 -12.42 22.23
C ARG A 214 14.71 -11.98 21.37
N VAL A 215 14.47 -12.68 20.24
CA VAL A 215 13.37 -12.39 19.32
C VAL A 215 12.61 -13.67 18.99
N THR A 216 11.30 -13.64 19.14
CA THR A 216 10.41 -14.61 18.48
C THR A 216 9.67 -13.87 17.37
N THR A 217 9.73 -14.40 16.15
CA THR A 217 9.09 -13.79 14.98
C THR A 217 8.20 -14.78 14.26
N THR A 218 7.09 -14.32 13.66
CA THR A 218 6.10 -15.21 13.04
C THR A 218 5.67 -14.76 11.65
N THR A 219 5.51 -15.73 10.76
CA THR A 219 4.95 -15.57 9.41
C THR A 219 4.00 -16.71 9.05
N LEU A 220 3.11 -16.47 8.08
CA LEU A 220 2.27 -17.51 7.46
C LEU A 220 2.85 -18.02 6.12
N SER A 221 3.85 -17.33 5.55
CA SER A 221 4.48 -17.69 4.29
C SER A 221 5.61 -18.70 4.52
N GLN A 222 5.53 -19.86 3.86
CA GLN A 222 6.60 -20.87 3.88
C GLN A 222 7.90 -20.32 3.27
N GLU A 223 7.80 -19.51 2.21
CA GLU A 223 8.93 -18.88 1.54
C GLU A 223 9.67 -17.93 2.51
N GLN A 224 8.93 -17.06 3.18
CA GLN A 224 9.50 -16.14 4.17
C GLN A 224 10.11 -16.90 5.36
N TYR A 225 9.43 -17.95 5.84
CA TYR A 225 9.94 -18.79 6.94
C TYR A 225 11.29 -19.40 6.59
N SER A 226 11.39 -20.02 5.42
CA SER A 226 12.63 -20.67 4.98
C SER A 226 13.76 -19.66 4.82
N TRP A 227 13.48 -18.54 4.16
CA TRP A 227 14.46 -17.47 3.96
C TRP A 227 14.92 -16.82 5.27
N ALA A 228 13.98 -16.46 6.15
CA ALA A 228 14.32 -15.87 7.45
C ALA A 228 15.14 -16.83 8.32
N THR A 229 14.77 -18.11 8.36
CA THR A 229 15.52 -19.13 9.11
C THR A 229 16.97 -19.26 8.60
N GLU A 230 17.15 -19.29 7.28
CA GLU A 230 18.49 -19.32 6.67
C GLU A 230 19.27 -18.03 6.93
N ARG A 231 18.61 -16.87 6.87
CA ARG A 231 19.21 -15.57 7.19
C ARG A 231 19.73 -15.55 8.64
N ILE A 232 18.93 -15.99 9.59
CA ILE A 232 19.30 -16.05 11.01
C ILE A 232 20.44 -17.02 11.24
N ALA A 233 20.45 -18.17 10.53
CA ALA A 233 21.54 -19.15 10.61
C ALA A 233 22.85 -18.56 10.06
N ARG A 234 22.82 -17.92 8.91
CA ARG A 234 24.00 -17.23 8.32
C ARG A 234 24.51 -16.10 9.22
N ALA A 235 23.65 -15.44 9.98
CA ALA A 235 24.00 -14.40 10.92
C ALA A 235 24.58 -14.93 12.24
N GLY A 236 24.53 -16.26 12.52
CA GLY A 236 24.94 -16.88 13.77
C GLY A 236 24.07 -16.48 14.98
N LEU A 237 22.75 -16.26 14.75
CA LEU A 237 21.82 -15.75 15.74
C LEU A 237 20.75 -16.78 16.18
N GLN A 238 20.94 -18.07 15.89
CA GLN A 238 19.95 -19.12 16.16
C GLN A 238 19.65 -19.25 17.67
N ASP A 239 20.60 -18.93 18.53
CA ASP A 239 20.42 -18.96 19.99
C ASP A 239 19.58 -17.78 20.51
N ARG A 240 19.34 -16.77 19.69
CA ARG A 240 18.62 -15.52 20.05
C ARG A 240 17.32 -15.32 19.30
N VAL A 241 17.21 -15.87 18.10
CA VAL A 241 16.05 -15.63 17.20
C VAL A 241 15.37 -16.94 16.88
N GLU A 242 14.09 -17.01 17.25
CA GLU A 242 13.18 -18.10 16.90
C GLU A 242 12.22 -17.64 15.82
N VAL A 243 12.20 -18.33 14.66
CA VAL A 243 11.26 -18.08 13.56
C VAL A 243 10.14 -19.11 13.61
N LEU A 244 8.89 -18.65 13.63
CA LEU A 244 7.71 -19.50 13.72
C LEU A 244 6.88 -19.43 12.42
N LEU A 245 6.49 -20.59 11.90
CA LEU A 245 5.51 -20.70 10.83
C LEU A 245 4.11 -20.87 11.45
N CYS A 246 3.54 -19.80 11.99
CA CYS A 246 2.23 -19.85 12.62
C CYS A 246 1.46 -18.54 12.50
N ASP A 247 0.14 -18.62 12.65
CA ASP A 247 -0.71 -17.44 12.71
C ASP A 247 -0.49 -16.70 14.05
N TYR A 248 -0.40 -15.36 14.00
CA TYR A 248 -0.22 -14.54 15.19
C TYR A 248 -1.33 -14.78 16.24
N ARG A 249 -2.52 -15.21 15.82
CA ARG A 249 -3.66 -15.57 16.70
C ARG A 249 -3.43 -16.82 17.52
N ASP A 250 -2.49 -17.67 17.10
CA ASP A 250 -2.15 -18.94 17.77
C ASP A 250 -0.86 -18.83 18.60
N LEU A 251 -0.22 -17.67 18.63
CA LEU A 251 0.95 -17.40 19.47
C LEU A 251 0.61 -17.62 20.96
N THR A 252 1.59 -18.15 21.68
CA THR A 252 1.54 -18.39 23.14
C THR A 252 2.65 -17.61 23.85
N GLY A 253 2.69 -17.67 25.16
CA GLY A 253 3.71 -16.97 25.95
C GLY A 253 3.43 -15.49 26.13
N GLN A 254 4.35 -14.81 26.82
CA GLN A 254 4.35 -13.38 27.07
C GLN A 254 5.74 -12.81 26.81
N TYR A 255 5.78 -11.61 26.27
CA TYR A 255 6.97 -10.92 25.80
C TYR A 255 7.09 -9.55 26.46
N ASP A 256 8.29 -9.03 26.53
CA ASP A 256 8.57 -7.70 27.12
C ASP A 256 8.23 -6.58 26.14
N LYS A 257 8.45 -6.81 24.85
CA LYS A 257 8.24 -5.87 23.75
C LYS A 257 7.56 -6.54 22.58
N LEU A 258 6.85 -5.74 21.77
CA LEU A 258 6.20 -6.21 20.56
C LEU A 258 6.43 -5.21 19.41
N VAL A 259 6.78 -5.71 18.24
CA VAL A 259 6.86 -4.94 17.00
C VAL A 259 6.02 -5.58 15.90
N SER A 260 5.38 -4.77 15.07
CA SER A 260 4.70 -5.21 13.85
C SER A 260 4.82 -4.12 12.79
N ILE A 261 5.34 -4.46 11.62
CA ILE A 261 5.65 -3.52 10.55
C ILE A 261 4.79 -3.84 9.34
N GLU A 262 3.81 -2.97 9.03
CA GLU A 262 2.92 -3.07 7.86
C GLU A 262 2.31 -4.48 7.67
N MET A 263 1.87 -5.07 8.77
CA MET A 263 1.15 -6.34 8.81
C MET A 263 -0.34 -6.13 9.14
N ILE A 264 -0.67 -5.06 9.89
CA ILE A 264 -2.04 -4.77 10.32
C ILE A 264 -2.99 -4.60 9.12
N GLU A 265 -2.47 -4.15 7.97
CA GLU A 265 -3.22 -4.01 6.72
C GLU A 265 -3.70 -5.36 6.18
N ALA A 266 -2.94 -6.42 6.43
CA ALA A 266 -3.29 -7.80 6.03
C ALA A 266 -4.30 -8.47 6.98
N VAL A 267 -4.60 -7.85 8.13
CA VAL A 267 -5.55 -8.38 9.10
C VAL A 267 -6.99 -8.31 8.61
N GLY A 268 -7.33 -7.22 7.90
CA GLY A 268 -8.69 -6.94 7.45
C GLY A 268 -9.58 -6.33 8.56
N GLN A 269 -10.49 -5.44 8.17
CA GLN A 269 -11.30 -4.62 9.08
C GLN A 269 -11.93 -5.39 10.24
N ARG A 270 -12.55 -6.53 9.93
CA ARG A 270 -13.28 -7.35 10.92
C ARG A 270 -12.41 -7.86 12.05
N TYR A 271 -11.13 -8.12 11.78
CA TYR A 271 -10.22 -8.77 12.71
C TYR A 271 -9.29 -7.81 13.45
N LEU A 272 -9.34 -6.51 13.16
CA LEU A 272 -8.57 -5.48 13.88
C LEU A 272 -8.75 -5.55 15.42
N PRO A 273 -10.00 -5.72 15.97
CA PRO A 273 -10.15 -5.90 17.41
C PRO A 273 -9.41 -7.13 17.95
N THR A 274 -9.40 -8.23 17.18
CA THR A 274 -8.68 -9.45 17.56
C THR A 274 -7.17 -9.23 17.55
N PHE A 275 -6.65 -8.49 16.56
CA PHE A 275 -5.24 -8.13 16.50
C PHE A 275 -4.77 -7.41 17.77
N PHE A 276 -5.45 -6.32 18.17
CA PHE A 276 -5.07 -5.58 19.37
C PHE A 276 -5.21 -6.40 20.65
N ARG A 277 -6.28 -7.21 20.80
CA ARG A 277 -6.41 -8.14 21.94
C ARG A 277 -5.28 -9.17 21.99
N THR A 278 -4.86 -9.70 20.83
CA THR A 278 -3.73 -10.64 20.78
C THR A 278 -2.42 -9.93 21.16
N CYS A 279 -2.17 -8.73 20.64
CA CYS A 279 -1.00 -7.94 21.03
C CYS A 279 -0.94 -7.73 22.55
N GLN A 280 -2.05 -7.32 23.17
CA GLN A 280 -2.13 -7.17 24.62
C GLN A 280 -1.88 -8.51 25.36
N ALA A 281 -2.52 -9.57 24.93
CA ALA A 281 -2.37 -10.88 25.58
C ALA A 281 -0.93 -11.43 25.50
N ARG A 282 -0.17 -11.00 24.51
CA ARG A 282 1.24 -11.40 24.32
C ARG A 282 2.24 -10.49 25.02
N LEU A 283 1.87 -9.29 25.41
CA LEU A 283 2.73 -8.39 26.17
C LEU A 283 2.54 -8.58 27.68
N ARG A 284 3.61 -8.46 28.45
CA ARG A 284 3.57 -8.34 29.91
C ARG A 284 3.00 -6.98 30.32
N PRO A 285 2.43 -6.82 31.53
CA PRO A 285 2.16 -5.50 32.11
C PRO A 285 3.44 -4.62 32.08
N GLY A 286 3.32 -3.36 31.72
CA GLY A 286 4.45 -2.45 31.49
C GLY A 286 5.19 -2.68 30.15
N GLY A 287 4.82 -3.68 29.37
CA GLY A 287 5.41 -3.96 28.08
C GLY A 287 5.01 -2.91 27.03
N ARG A 288 5.90 -2.70 26.03
CA ARG A 288 5.69 -1.73 24.95
C ARG A 288 5.47 -2.42 23.61
N MET A 289 4.54 -1.86 22.85
CA MET A 289 4.24 -2.23 21.48
C MET A 289 4.60 -1.06 20.55
N ALA A 290 5.27 -1.36 19.43
CA ALA A 290 5.44 -0.43 18.33
C ALA A 290 4.86 -1.02 17.04
N ILE A 291 3.98 -0.28 16.39
CA ILE A 291 3.36 -0.67 15.12
C ILE A 291 3.73 0.37 14.06
N GLN A 292 4.26 -0.07 12.92
CA GLN A 292 4.27 0.73 11.71
C GLN A 292 3.07 0.33 10.87
N ALA A 293 2.24 1.29 10.51
CA ALA A 293 0.99 1.04 9.79
C ALA A 293 0.71 2.10 8.72
N ILE A 294 0.27 1.65 7.55
CA ILE A 294 -0.32 2.54 6.54
C ILE A 294 -1.70 2.93 7.03
N THR A 295 -1.99 4.23 6.99
CA THR A 295 -3.27 4.76 7.44
C THR A 295 -3.96 5.55 6.35
N ILE A 296 -5.29 5.47 6.33
CA ILE A 296 -6.12 6.37 5.52
C ILE A 296 -6.57 7.56 6.37
N GLN A 297 -6.77 8.72 5.77
CA GLN A 297 -7.37 9.87 6.45
C GLN A 297 -8.70 9.48 7.14
N ASP A 298 -8.92 9.96 8.39
CA ASP A 298 -10.14 9.67 9.16
C ASP A 298 -11.40 10.09 8.41
N GLN A 299 -11.36 11.22 7.70
CA GLN A 299 -12.47 11.74 6.91
C GLN A 299 -12.89 10.80 5.77
N ARG A 300 -11.95 10.02 5.23
CA ARG A 300 -12.17 9.07 4.12
C ARG A 300 -12.46 7.64 4.59
N TYR A 301 -12.18 7.31 5.84
CA TYR A 301 -12.24 5.96 6.39
C TYR A 301 -13.60 5.27 6.19
N ARG A 302 -14.70 6.01 6.45
CA ARG A 302 -16.07 5.47 6.33
C ARG A 302 -16.41 5.05 4.89
N ASP A 303 -16.00 5.83 3.89
CA ASP A 303 -16.31 5.55 2.49
C ASP A 303 -15.37 4.51 1.92
N TYR A 304 -14.08 4.57 2.29
CA TYR A 304 -13.10 3.54 1.99
C TYR A 304 -13.54 2.15 2.47
N SER A 305 -14.06 2.05 3.71
CA SER A 305 -14.50 0.78 4.28
C SER A 305 -15.64 0.08 3.52
N LYS A 306 -16.27 0.77 2.57
CA LYS A 306 -17.39 0.26 1.75
C LYS A 306 -17.02 0.04 0.28
N SER A 307 -15.81 0.37 -0.11
CA SER A 307 -15.32 0.27 -1.49
C SER A 307 -14.23 -0.77 -1.61
N VAL A 308 -13.91 -1.13 -2.83
CA VAL A 308 -12.74 -1.95 -3.19
C VAL A 308 -11.93 -1.11 -4.17
N ASP A 309 -10.67 -0.88 -3.83
CA ASP A 309 -9.75 -0.14 -4.67
C ASP A 309 -8.84 -1.06 -5.52
N PHE A 310 -7.96 -0.44 -6.28
CA PHE A 310 -6.98 -1.14 -7.12
C PHE A 310 -6.07 -2.06 -6.29
N ILE A 311 -5.62 -1.61 -5.13
CA ILE A 311 -4.71 -2.37 -4.25
C ILE A 311 -5.39 -3.65 -3.75
N GLN A 312 -6.60 -3.52 -3.25
CA GLN A 312 -7.38 -4.66 -2.76
C GLN A 312 -7.77 -5.64 -3.88
N ARG A 313 -7.90 -5.13 -5.11
CA ARG A 313 -8.27 -5.96 -6.26
C ARG A 313 -7.11 -6.76 -6.83
N TYR A 314 -5.94 -6.14 -6.99
CA TYR A 314 -4.84 -6.67 -7.80
C TYR A 314 -3.56 -6.96 -7.02
N ILE A 315 -3.28 -6.27 -5.91
CA ILE A 315 -2.00 -6.35 -5.21
C ILE A 315 -2.16 -7.07 -3.87
N PHE A 316 -3.02 -6.57 -2.98
CA PHE A 316 -3.24 -7.13 -1.64
C PHE A 316 -4.71 -7.51 -1.43
N PRO A 317 -5.18 -8.65 -1.97
CA PRO A 317 -6.54 -9.11 -1.74
C PRO A 317 -6.84 -9.28 -0.24
N GLY A 318 -7.95 -8.69 0.21
CA GLY A 318 -8.34 -8.71 1.62
C GLY A 318 -7.64 -7.66 2.49
N GLY A 319 -6.72 -6.87 1.93
CA GLY A 319 -6.05 -5.76 2.61
C GLY A 319 -7.04 -4.67 3.04
N PHE A 320 -6.71 -3.97 4.13
CA PHE A 320 -7.55 -2.89 4.68
C PHE A 320 -6.69 -1.90 5.45
N LEU A 321 -6.78 -0.61 5.11
CA LEU A 321 -6.08 0.45 5.81
C LEU A 321 -6.90 0.94 7.01
N PRO A 322 -6.37 0.86 8.24
CA PRO A 322 -6.98 1.53 9.38
C PRO A 322 -6.81 3.05 9.27
N SER A 323 -7.59 3.81 10.05
CA SER A 323 -7.28 5.21 10.33
C SER A 323 -6.71 5.34 11.74
N ILE A 324 -6.08 6.49 12.03
CA ILE A 324 -5.52 6.76 13.36
C ILE A 324 -6.61 6.69 14.42
N THR A 325 -7.74 7.36 14.19
CA THR A 325 -8.89 7.34 15.10
C THR A 325 -9.42 5.92 15.29
N ALA A 326 -9.56 5.13 14.22
CA ALA A 326 -10.04 3.76 14.32
C ALA A 326 -9.09 2.87 15.15
N MET A 327 -7.78 2.99 14.98
CA MET A 327 -6.80 2.25 15.80
C MET A 327 -6.90 2.64 17.27
N ASN A 328 -6.98 3.94 17.58
CA ASN A 328 -7.07 4.43 18.95
C ASN A 328 -8.39 3.98 19.62
N GLU A 329 -9.53 4.08 18.91
CA GLU A 329 -10.81 3.57 19.41
C GLU A 329 -10.79 2.07 19.71
N LEU A 330 -10.15 1.28 18.84
CA LEU A 330 -10.05 -0.16 19.03
C LEU A 330 -9.18 -0.50 20.24
N MET A 331 -8.03 0.16 20.41
CA MET A 331 -7.19 0.00 21.60
C MET A 331 -7.95 0.37 22.88
N THR A 332 -8.61 1.53 22.91
CA THR A 332 -9.39 2.00 24.07
C THR A 332 -10.52 1.05 24.44
N ARG A 333 -11.21 0.46 23.46
CA ARG A 333 -12.38 -0.41 23.72
C ARG A 333 -12.02 -1.84 24.08
N HIS A 334 -10.87 -2.33 23.63
CA HIS A 334 -10.55 -3.76 23.66
C HIS A 334 -9.29 -4.11 24.41
N THR A 335 -8.54 -3.11 24.88
CA THR A 335 -7.25 -3.29 25.55
C THR A 335 -7.05 -2.23 26.64
N ASP A 336 -5.98 -2.40 27.42
CA ASP A 336 -5.46 -1.43 28.39
C ASP A 336 -4.24 -0.66 27.83
N PHE A 337 -4.03 -0.66 26.51
CA PHE A 337 -2.96 0.10 25.87
C PHE A 337 -3.14 1.61 26.01
N VAL A 338 -2.07 2.30 26.39
CA VAL A 338 -1.97 3.75 26.38
C VAL A 338 -0.97 4.19 25.31
N VAL A 339 -1.45 4.96 24.32
CA VAL A 339 -0.58 5.51 23.26
C VAL A 339 0.44 6.48 23.87
N ARG A 340 1.72 6.29 23.56
CA ARG A 340 2.84 7.11 24.05
C ARG A 340 3.47 7.98 22.97
N ASN A 341 3.46 7.50 21.72
CA ASN A 341 4.02 8.23 20.60
C ASN A 341 3.26 7.90 19.32
N LEU A 342 3.12 8.89 18.45
CA LEU A 342 2.67 8.77 17.07
C LEU A 342 3.59 9.61 16.19
N PHE A 343 4.22 8.98 15.20
CA PHE A 343 5.12 9.64 14.29
C PHE A 343 4.69 9.36 12.84
N ASP A 344 4.36 10.42 12.11
CA ASP A 344 3.96 10.35 10.70
C ASP A 344 5.20 10.40 9.81
N MET A 345 5.33 9.43 8.92
CA MET A 345 6.41 9.31 7.95
C MET A 345 5.87 9.08 6.52
N GLY A 346 4.69 9.62 6.20
CA GLY A 346 4.06 9.48 4.89
C GLY A 346 4.93 9.92 3.71
N PRO A 347 5.64 11.07 3.76
CA PRO A 347 6.57 11.47 2.71
C PRO A 347 7.71 10.47 2.45
N ASP A 348 8.16 9.79 3.50
CA ASP A 348 9.20 8.75 3.39
C ASP A 348 8.72 7.56 2.58
N TYR A 349 7.43 7.21 2.69
CA TYR A 349 6.89 6.14 1.86
C TYR A 349 6.79 6.54 0.39
N ALA A 350 6.43 7.77 0.09
CA ALA A 350 6.47 8.26 -1.30
C ALA A 350 7.89 8.09 -1.89
N ARG A 351 8.94 8.48 -1.14
CA ARG A 351 10.35 8.26 -1.54
C ARG A 351 10.69 6.80 -1.69
N THR A 352 10.28 5.96 -0.75
CA THR A 352 10.51 4.50 -0.80
C THR A 352 9.92 3.90 -2.07
N LEU A 353 8.67 4.25 -2.40
CA LEU A 353 7.97 3.80 -3.61
C LEU A 353 8.64 4.30 -4.90
N ALA A 354 9.12 5.55 -4.91
CA ALA A 354 9.89 6.09 -6.02
C ALA A 354 11.19 5.29 -6.24
N HIS A 355 11.92 4.93 -5.17
CA HIS A 355 13.10 4.06 -5.26
C HIS A 355 12.74 2.66 -5.80
N TRP A 356 11.65 2.05 -5.30
CA TRP A 356 11.21 0.75 -5.79
C TRP A 356 10.82 0.80 -7.26
N ARG A 357 10.06 1.81 -7.68
CA ARG A 357 9.65 2.01 -9.07
C ARG A 357 10.85 2.18 -10.00
N GLN A 358 11.84 3.01 -9.62
CA GLN A 358 13.05 3.21 -10.41
C GLN A 358 13.85 1.91 -10.58
N ARG A 359 14.05 1.15 -9.48
CA ARG A 359 14.76 -0.13 -9.52
C ARG A 359 14.00 -1.17 -10.33
N PHE A 360 12.67 -1.24 -10.18
CA PHE A 360 11.81 -2.13 -10.97
C PHE A 360 11.92 -1.85 -12.47
N VAL A 361 11.85 -0.58 -12.88
CA VAL A 361 12.02 -0.18 -14.28
C VAL A 361 13.41 -0.55 -14.80
N HIS A 362 14.45 -0.28 -14.01
CA HIS A 362 15.83 -0.61 -14.38
C HIS A 362 16.06 -2.14 -14.53
N ALA A 363 15.45 -2.93 -13.66
CA ALA A 363 15.58 -4.37 -13.65
C ALA A 363 14.57 -5.11 -14.55
N TRP A 364 13.73 -4.38 -15.32
CA TRP A 364 12.61 -5.01 -16.03
C TRP A 364 13.04 -6.15 -16.95
N GLN A 365 14.13 -6.03 -17.69
CA GLN A 365 14.62 -7.06 -18.59
C GLN A 365 14.94 -8.38 -17.85
N GLU A 366 15.43 -8.31 -16.61
CA GLU A 366 15.68 -9.49 -15.78
C GLU A 366 14.38 -10.05 -15.18
N ILE A 367 13.43 -9.15 -14.80
CA ILE A 367 12.10 -9.54 -14.30
C ILE A 367 11.30 -10.24 -15.39
N GLU A 368 11.35 -9.77 -16.64
CA GLU A 368 10.68 -10.39 -17.80
C GLU A 368 11.15 -11.83 -18.04
N LYS A 369 12.43 -12.13 -17.82
CA LYS A 369 12.97 -13.49 -17.91
C LYS A 369 12.39 -14.47 -16.88
N LEU A 370 11.78 -13.96 -15.80
CA LEU A 370 11.06 -14.77 -14.83
C LEU A 370 9.67 -15.20 -15.33
N GLY A 371 9.26 -14.75 -16.53
CA GLY A 371 8.00 -15.13 -17.16
C GLY A 371 6.88 -14.09 -16.98
N PHE A 372 7.17 -12.89 -16.49
CA PHE A 372 6.19 -11.81 -16.36
C PHE A 372 6.02 -11.04 -17.66
N ASP A 373 4.77 -10.69 -18.00
CA ASP A 373 4.39 -10.02 -19.23
C ASP A 373 4.28 -8.48 -19.07
N GLU A 374 4.04 -7.77 -20.18
CA GLU A 374 3.88 -6.31 -20.18
C GLU A 374 2.64 -5.86 -19.37
N ARG A 375 1.57 -6.65 -19.31
CA ARG A 375 0.41 -6.36 -18.49
C ARG A 375 0.75 -6.38 -16.99
N PHE A 376 1.55 -7.34 -16.57
CA PHE A 376 2.11 -7.41 -15.21
C PHE A 376 3.01 -6.21 -14.93
N ARG A 377 3.89 -5.83 -15.87
CA ARG A 377 4.72 -4.62 -15.74
C ARG A 377 3.88 -3.38 -15.52
N ARG A 378 2.85 -3.16 -16.34
CA ARG A 378 1.93 -2.02 -16.23
C ARG A 378 1.18 -2.04 -14.90
N MET A 379 0.75 -3.21 -14.43
CA MET A 379 0.11 -3.37 -13.13
C MET A 379 1.00 -2.91 -11.97
N TRP A 380 2.29 -3.30 -11.97
CA TRP A 380 3.23 -2.92 -10.93
C TRP A 380 3.63 -1.44 -11.00
N LEU A 381 3.79 -0.89 -12.18
CA LEU A 381 4.01 0.56 -12.36
C LEU A 381 2.82 1.36 -11.84
N TYR A 382 1.59 0.89 -12.11
CA TYR A 382 0.38 1.52 -11.57
C TYR A 382 0.32 1.42 -10.05
N TYR A 383 0.65 0.27 -9.48
CA TYR A 383 0.75 0.09 -8.03
C TYR A 383 1.70 1.09 -7.38
N PHE A 384 2.94 1.16 -7.86
CA PHE A 384 3.90 2.11 -7.31
C PHE A 384 3.42 3.55 -7.44
N GLY A 385 2.99 3.95 -8.64
CA GLY A 385 2.52 5.31 -8.90
C GLY A 385 1.26 5.68 -8.09
N TYR A 386 0.33 4.75 -7.94
CA TYR A 386 -0.91 4.95 -7.18
C TYR A 386 -0.63 5.18 -5.68
N CYS A 387 0.23 4.36 -5.08
CA CYS A 387 0.61 4.52 -3.69
C CYS A 387 1.47 5.78 -3.49
N GLU A 388 2.50 6.01 -4.33
CA GLU A 388 3.35 7.20 -4.30
C GLU A 388 2.50 8.48 -4.36
N ALA A 389 1.57 8.55 -5.29
CA ALA A 389 0.63 9.66 -5.43
C ALA A 389 -0.28 9.82 -4.20
N GLY A 390 -0.76 8.73 -3.62
CA GLY A 390 -1.58 8.77 -2.41
C GLY A 390 -0.84 9.35 -1.20
N PHE A 391 0.45 9.01 -1.04
CA PHE A 391 1.31 9.58 0.01
C PHE A 391 1.67 11.05 -0.27
N ASN A 392 2.00 11.42 -1.51
CA ASN A 392 2.27 12.81 -1.91
C ASN A 392 1.04 13.69 -1.66
N ALA A 393 -0.13 13.28 -2.10
CA ALA A 393 -1.39 13.97 -1.88
C ALA A 393 -1.89 13.91 -0.42
N ARG A 394 -1.17 13.20 0.47
CA ARG A 394 -1.54 13.02 1.89
C ARG A 394 -2.93 12.41 2.11
N THR A 395 -3.47 11.70 1.13
CA THR A 395 -4.74 10.96 1.26
C THR A 395 -4.59 9.67 2.06
N ILE A 396 -3.39 9.13 2.07
CA ILE A 396 -2.91 8.07 2.95
C ILE A 396 -1.61 8.53 3.61
N SER A 397 -1.25 7.90 4.72
CA SER A 397 0.03 8.09 5.38
C SER A 397 0.56 6.77 5.93
N VAL A 398 1.79 6.76 6.43
CA VAL A 398 2.32 5.67 7.24
C VAL A 398 2.78 6.24 8.57
N VAL A 399 2.42 5.58 9.66
CA VAL A 399 2.76 6.03 11.00
C VAL A 399 3.49 4.95 11.79
N GLN A 400 4.39 5.37 12.66
CA GLN A 400 4.88 4.55 13.76
C GLN A 400 4.13 4.95 15.04
N LEU A 401 3.32 4.04 15.58
CA LEU A 401 2.56 4.20 16.80
C LEU A 401 3.20 3.35 17.90
N THR A 402 3.52 3.96 19.04
CA THR A 402 4.00 3.25 20.22
C THR A 402 2.94 3.32 21.31
N ALA A 403 2.61 2.17 21.91
CA ALA A 403 1.70 2.06 23.03
C ALA A 403 2.30 1.20 24.14
N GLU A 404 1.89 1.44 25.37
CA GLU A 404 2.33 0.72 26.56
C GLU A 404 1.14 0.03 27.20
N ARG A 405 1.31 -1.22 27.57
CA ARG A 405 0.34 -1.96 28.37
C ARG A 405 0.44 -1.53 29.84
N VAL A 406 -0.62 -0.95 30.39
CA VAL A 406 -0.70 -0.54 31.81
C VAL A 406 -1.22 -1.68 32.70
#